data_e0d849346fe9f05a1e03f9a9808a1f6f
#
_entry.id   e0d849346fe9f05a1e03f9a9808a1f6f
#
_cell.length_a   1.000
_cell.length_b   1.000
_cell.length_c   1.000
_cell.angle_alpha   90.00
_cell.angle_beta   90.00
_cell.angle_gamma   90.00
#
_symmetry.space_group_name_H-M   'P 1'
#
loop_
_entity.id
_entity.type
_entity.pdbx_description
1 polymer ?
#
loop_
_entity_poly.entity_id
_entity_poly.type
_entity_poly.pdbx_seq_one_letter_code
_entity_poly.pdbx_strand_id
1 'polypeptide(L)'
;MTNVAPDTTTTVVDSTSQLAAEAADLGKPRRSAWRLMLPTMTPWLAAGLGLVGLIALFGIVGPFFVQDPTAIRDIGLTGPSAQHWLGTTQTGQDVFAQLAWATRGSLQIGLIVGILATALSAFFGILGAYIGGFADEAFSLFSNVFLVIPGLPLVIVISGFVPQEQRGLWTIGIVLAITGWAASSRVLRAQTLSIRSRDYVAAARVAGEKPWRVISVEILPNLLPVLASQFVFAVIAAILGEAGLSFLGLGASNSSTLGTMLFYAQNGFALPLGAWWWFGPPGLIIALFGTGLSLINFSIDEIINPKLKNVRLHRKRARLAKKAVR
;
A
#
# COMPACT_ATOMS: atom_id res chain seq x y z
N MET A 1 56.90 -36.08 36.53
CA MET A 1 55.55 -35.93 35.97
C MET A 1 54.77 -35.04 36.91
N THR A 2 54.81 -33.74 36.71
CA THR A 2 54.12 -32.74 37.51
C THR A 2 52.79 -32.44 36.86
N ASN A 3 51.72 -32.91 37.50
CA ASN A 3 50.33 -32.70 37.06
C ASN A 3 49.90 -31.29 37.52
N VAL A 4 49.87 -30.31 36.60
CA VAL A 4 49.35 -28.97 36.88
C VAL A 4 47.82 -29.03 36.77
N ALA A 5 47.11 -28.87 37.87
CA ALA A 5 45.67 -28.74 37.89
C ALA A 5 45.23 -27.47 37.10
N PRO A 6 44.15 -27.49 36.30
CA PRO A 6 43.68 -26.32 35.61
C PRO A 6 43.21 -25.26 36.59
N ASP A 7 43.61 -24.01 36.34
CA ASP A 7 43.30 -22.85 37.16
C ASP A 7 41.83 -22.50 37.08
N THR A 8 41.06 -22.89 38.10
CA THR A 8 39.62 -22.69 38.22
C THR A 8 39.24 -21.22 38.45
N THR A 9 40.19 -20.36 38.77
CA THR A 9 39.95 -18.93 39.07
C THR A 9 39.69 -18.11 37.82
N THR A 10 40.29 -18.46 36.65
CA THR A 10 40.10 -17.75 35.38
C THR A 10 38.71 -17.97 34.76
N THR A 11 38.10 -19.14 34.98
CA THR A 11 36.76 -19.44 34.42
C THR A 11 35.63 -18.76 35.19
N VAL A 12 35.80 -18.51 36.51
CA VAL A 12 34.79 -17.86 37.35
C VAL A 12 34.77 -16.36 37.13
N VAL A 13 35.92 -15.73 36.89
CA VAL A 13 35.99 -14.27 36.59
C VAL A 13 35.37 -13.95 35.23
N ASP A 14 35.51 -14.84 34.25
CA ASP A 14 34.93 -14.64 32.93
C ASP A 14 33.38 -14.78 32.97
N SER A 15 32.84 -15.71 33.74
CA SER A 15 31.41 -15.88 33.88
C SER A 15 30.73 -14.73 34.67
N THR A 16 31.38 -14.16 35.67
CA THR A 16 30.85 -13.00 36.40
C THR A 16 30.87 -11.72 35.59
N SER A 17 31.88 -11.52 34.75
CA SER A 17 31.95 -10.39 33.83
C SER A 17 30.89 -10.48 32.69
N GLN A 18 30.62 -11.69 32.21
CA GLN A 18 29.53 -11.93 31.25
C GLN A 18 28.14 -11.69 31.86
N LEU A 19 27.90 -12.17 33.08
CA LEU A 19 26.63 -11.93 33.82
C LEU A 19 26.45 -10.43 34.12
N ALA A 20 27.52 -9.73 34.49
CA ALA A 20 27.44 -8.28 34.73
C ALA A 20 27.17 -7.48 33.43
N ALA A 21 27.76 -7.91 32.31
CA ALA A 21 27.50 -7.30 31.00
C ALA A 21 26.05 -7.56 30.52
N GLU A 22 25.53 -8.77 30.77
CA GLU A 22 24.15 -9.15 30.46
C GLU A 22 23.15 -8.42 31.34
N ALA A 23 23.44 -8.27 32.66
CA ALA A 23 22.63 -7.45 33.57
C ALA A 23 22.64 -5.96 33.23
N ALA A 24 23.77 -5.42 32.75
CA ALA A 24 23.87 -4.04 32.27
C ALA A 24 23.10 -3.81 30.98
N ASP A 25 22.96 -4.83 30.13
CA ASP A 25 22.13 -4.77 28.90
C ASP A 25 20.63 -4.84 29.20
N LEU A 26 20.24 -5.56 30.25
CA LEU A 26 18.85 -5.60 30.77
C LEU A 26 18.38 -4.25 31.36
N GLY A 27 19.32 -3.44 31.87
CA GLY A 27 19.04 -2.11 32.43
C GLY A 27 18.92 -0.97 31.39
N LYS A 28 19.27 -1.23 30.12
CA LYS A 28 19.09 -0.21 29.08
C LYS A 28 17.61 0.00 28.81
N PRO A 29 17.13 1.28 28.82
CA PRO A 29 15.73 1.55 28.53
C PRO A 29 15.38 0.93 27.18
N ARG A 30 14.41 0.01 27.15
CA ARG A 30 13.88 -0.57 25.91
C ARG A 30 13.53 0.63 25.01
N ARG A 31 14.29 0.81 23.95
CA ARG A 31 13.95 1.81 22.91
C ARG A 31 12.50 1.62 22.58
N SER A 32 11.71 2.70 22.74
CA SER A 32 10.27 2.70 22.49
C SER A 32 9.97 1.82 21.27
N ALA A 33 9.12 0.81 21.42
CA ALA A 33 8.79 -0.15 20.37
C ALA A 33 8.35 0.53 19.08
N TRP A 34 7.76 1.70 19.19
CA TRP A 34 7.36 2.57 18.08
C TRP A 34 8.54 3.04 17.20
N ARG A 35 9.73 3.29 17.77
CA ARG A 35 10.92 3.67 16.99
C ARG A 35 11.51 2.52 16.18
N LEU A 36 11.26 1.27 16.59
CA LEU A 36 11.68 0.08 15.87
C LEU A 36 10.74 -0.25 14.69
N MET A 37 9.51 0.27 14.73
CA MET A 37 8.49 0.09 13.69
C MET A 37 8.60 1.12 12.55
N LEU A 38 9.33 2.24 12.76
CA LEU A 38 9.52 3.22 11.70
C LEU A 38 10.55 2.70 10.68
N PRO A 39 10.19 2.74 9.38
CA PRO A 39 11.13 2.35 8.33
C PRO A 39 12.38 3.24 8.39
N THR A 40 13.55 2.61 8.33
CA THR A 40 14.79 3.37 8.13
C THR A 40 14.71 4.06 6.77
N MET A 41 14.97 5.36 6.71
CA MET A 41 14.96 6.12 5.46
C MET A 41 16.00 5.54 4.49
N THR A 42 15.50 4.67 3.60
CA THR A 42 16.28 4.16 2.49
C THR A 42 16.11 5.11 1.29
N PRO A 43 17.08 5.18 0.35
CA PRO A 43 16.89 6.00 -0.86
C PRO A 43 15.65 5.62 -1.65
N TRP A 44 15.27 4.34 -1.65
CA TRP A 44 14.05 3.85 -2.28
C TRP A 44 12.77 4.35 -1.60
N LEU A 45 12.75 4.37 -0.27
CA LEU A 45 11.62 4.94 0.49
C LEU A 45 11.52 6.44 0.25
N ALA A 46 12.64 7.16 0.28
CA ALA A 46 12.66 8.60 0.01
C ALA A 46 12.17 8.92 -1.41
N ALA A 47 12.62 8.14 -2.41
CA ALA A 47 12.16 8.29 -3.79
C ALA A 47 10.65 7.99 -3.93
N GLY A 48 10.17 6.90 -3.32
CA GLY A 48 8.75 6.54 -3.32
C GLY A 48 7.87 7.59 -2.65
N LEU A 49 8.25 8.03 -1.45
CA LEU A 49 7.54 9.08 -0.72
C LEU A 49 7.58 10.43 -1.45
N GLY A 50 8.72 10.78 -2.05
CA GLY A 50 8.85 12.00 -2.86
C GLY A 50 7.92 11.97 -4.07
N LEU A 51 7.90 10.86 -4.80
CA LEU A 51 7.08 10.70 -5.99
C LEU A 51 5.57 10.71 -5.67
N VAL A 52 5.16 9.89 -4.68
CA VAL A 52 3.76 9.86 -4.22
C VAL A 52 3.35 11.19 -3.62
N GLY A 53 4.23 11.81 -2.81
CA GLY A 53 3.99 13.12 -2.20
C GLY A 53 3.81 14.23 -3.24
N LEU A 54 4.62 14.23 -4.31
CA LEU A 54 4.51 15.21 -5.39
C LEU A 54 3.19 15.05 -6.15
N ILE A 55 2.80 13.81 -6.48
CA ILE A 55 1.52 13.52 -7.14
C ILE A 55 0.35 13.86 -6.22
N ALA A 56 0.43 13.54 -4.93
CA ALA A 56 -0.59 13.90 -3.95
C ALA A 56 -0.70 15.42 -3.80
N LEU A 57 0.42 16.12 -3.74
CA LEU A 57 0.44 17.59 -3.69
C LEU A 57 -0.22 18.18 -4.95
N PHE A 58 0.11 17.66 -6.13
CA PHE A 58 -0.51 18.09 -7.38
C PHE A 58 -2.02 17.84 -7.38
N GLY A 59 -2.50 16.68 -6.97
CA GLY A 59 -3.93 16.35 -6.92
C GLY A 59 -4.70 17.13 -5.85
N ILE A 60 -4.07 17.50 -4.71
CA ILE A 60 -4.73 18.25 -3.64
C ILE A 60 -4.71 19.76 -3.94
N VAL A 61 -3.57 20.27 -4.33
CA VAL A 61 -3.32 21.72 -4.47
C VAL A 61 -3.65 22.21 -5.89
N GLY A 62 -3.37 21.40 -6.92
CA GLY A 62 -3.60 21.74 -8.33
C GLY A 62 -5.02 22.25 -8.61
N PRO A 63 -6.09 21.59 -8.16
CA PRO A 63 -7.47 22.04 -8.40
C PRO A 63 -7.79 23.47 -7.91
N PHE A 64 -7.02 24.01 -6.96
CA PHE A 64 -7.22 25.37 -6.47
C PHE A 64 -6.59 26.45 -7.38
N PHE A 65 -5.66 26.05 -8.25
CA PHE A 65 -4.92 26.95 -9.14
C PHE A 65 -5.34 26.82 -10.61
N VAL A 66 -6.16 25.83 -10.90
CA VAL A 66 -6.67 25.64 -12.25
C VAL A 66 -8.14 26.03 -12.33
N GLN A 67 -8.58 26.28 -13.54
CA GLN A 67 -9.96 26.64 -13.82
C GLN A 67 -10.88 25.39 -13.78
N ASP A 68 -12.19 25.63 -14.00
CA ASP A 68 -13.16 24.54 -14.12
C ASP A 68 -12.75 23.56 -15.24
N PRO A 69 -12.53 22.26 -14.92
CA PRO A 69 -12.10 21.26 -15.90
C PRO A 69 -13.15 20.97 -16.98
N THR A 70 -14.41 21.38 -16.78
CA THR A 70 -15.53 21.17 -17.69
C THR A 70 -15.78 22.37 -18.61
N ALA A 71 -15.17 23.53 -18.29
CA ALA A 71 -15.36 24.74 -19.08
C ALA A 71 -14.74 24.61 -20.47
N ILE A 72 -15.54 24.84 -21.51
CA ILE A 72 -15.10 24.92 -22.90
C ILE A 72 -14.41 26.27 -23.09
N ARG A 73 -13.12 26.25 -23.45
CA ARG A 73 -12.28 27.44 -23.53
C ARG A 73 -11.77 27.74 -24.92
N ASP A 74 -11.71 26.73 -25.77
CA ASP A 74 -11.18 26.85 -27.12
C ASP A 74 -12.06 26.10 -28.12
N ILE A 75 -11.80 26.30 -29.40
CA ILE A 75 -12.53 25.64 -30.50
C ILE A 75 -11.82 24.31 -30.81
N GLY A 76 -12.26 23.24 -30.13
CA GLY A 76 -11.81 21.88 -30.41
C GLY A 76 -10.41 21.55 -29.90
N LEU A 77 -9.78 20.58 -30.56
CA LEU A 77 -8.50 20.01 -30.19
C LEU A 77 -7.35 20.92 -30.58
N THR A 78 -6.66 21.52 -29.60
CA THR A 78 -5.45 22.33 -29.84
C THR A 78 -4.26 21.75 -29.05
N GLY A 79 -3.06 21.83 -29.62
CA GLY A 79 -1.84 21.37 -28.98
C GLY A 79 -1.40 22.24 -27.81
N PRO A 80 -0.38 21.82 -27.06
CA PRO A 80 0.19 22.59 -25.95
C PRO A 80 0.59 24.00 -26.37
N SER A 81 0.18 25.01 -25.59
CA SER A 81 0.40 26.43 -25.83
C SER A 81 0.65 27.18 -24.50
N ALA A 82 0.97 28.49 -24.60
CA ALA A 82 1.12 29.32 -23.40
C ALA A 82 -0.19 29.52 -22.63
N GLN A 83 -1.34 29.46 -23.34
CA GLN A 83 -2.68 29.53 -22.73
C GLN A 83 -3.11 28.17 -22.14
N HIS A 84 -2.77 27.07 -22.84
CA HIS A 84 -3.12 25.69 -22.46
C HIS A 84 -1.86 24.84 -22.41
N TRP A 85 -1.26 24.69 -21.23
CA TRP A 85 0.05 24.03 -21.03
C TRP A 85 0.09 22.60 -21.54
N LEU A 86 -1.00 21.87 -21.39
CA LEU A 86 -1.19 20.51 -21.94
C LEU A 86 -2.24 20.50 -23.06
N GLY A 87 -2.42 21.63 -23.78
CA GLY A 87 -3.41 21.70 -24.87
C GLY A 87 -4.84 21.52 -24.39
N THR A 88 -5.75 21.28 -25.35
CA THR A 88 -7.17 21.09 -25.11
C THR A 88 -7.66 19.73 -25.57
N THR A 89 -8.83 19.31 -25.06
CA THR A 89 -9.57 18.14 -25.52
C THR A 89 -10.29 18.43 -26.82
N GLN A 90 -10.91 17.41 -27.44
CA GLN A 90 -11.73 17.56 -28.63
C GLN A 90 -12.90 18.55 -28.43
N THR A 91 -13.39 18.69 -27.21
CA THR A 91 -14.45 19.65 -26.85
C THR A 91 -13.93 21.02 -26.41
N GLY A 92 -12.62 21.28 -26.52
CA GLY A 92 -12.00 22.56 -26.14
C GLY A 92 -11.82 22.79 -24.64
N GLN A 93 -11.83 21.73 -23.83
CA GLN A 93 -11.58 21.80 -22.39
C GLN A 93 -10.07 21.72 -22.12
N ASP A 94 -9.60 22.40 -21.08
CA ASP A 94 -8.17 22.42 -20.70
C ASP A 94 -7.72 21.11 -20.09
N VAL A 95 -6.76 20.46 -20.74
CA VAL A 95 -6.23 19.14 -20.32
C VAL A 95 -5.46 19.23 -19.01
N PHE A 96 -4.75 20.32 -18.71
CA PHE A 96 -4.04 20.48 -17.46
C PHE A 96 -4.99 20.62 -16.27
N ALA A 97 -6.08 21.38 -16.44
CA ALA A 97 -7.13 21.50 -15.45
C ALA A 97 -7.80 20.15 -15.18
N GLN A 98 -8.15 19.42 -16.24
CA GLN A 98 -8.70 18.07 -16.12
C GLN A 98 -7.74 17.13 -15.39
N LEU A 99 -6.44 17.18 -15.69
CA LEU A 99 -5.42 16.32 -15.05
C LEU A 99 -5.32 16.55 -13.56
N ALA A 100 -5.37 17.79 -13.09
CA ALA A 100 -5.34 18.12 -11.67
C ALA A 100 -6.57 17.54 -10.92
N TRP A 101 -7.77 17.77 -11.45
CA TRP A 101 -9.01 17.22 -10.89
C TRP A 101 -9.08 15.70 -10.98
N ALA A 102 -8.64 15.12 -12.10
CA ALA A 102 -8.58 13.67 -12.30
C ALA A 102 -7.61 12.99 -11.33
N THR A 103 -6.45 13.60 -11.06
CA THR A 103 -5.49 13.12 -10.08
C THR A 103 -6.11 13.11 -8.67
N ARG A 104 -6.83 14.17 -8.29
CA ARG A 104 -7.56 14.23 -7.02
C ARG A 104 -8.60 13.12 -6.90
N GLY A 105 -9.40 12.91 -7.94
CA GLY A 105 -10.43 11.85 -7.95
C GLY A 105 -9.82 10.45 -7.80
N SER A 106 -8.75 10.16 -8.55
CA SER A 106 -8.07 8.86 -8.44
C SER A 106 -7.41 8.64 -7.07
N LEU A 107 -6.83 9.69 -6.45
CA LEU A 107 -6.31 9.62 -5.07
C LEU A 107 -7.42 9.32 -4.06
N GLN A 108 -8.59 9.95 -4.22
CA GLN A 108 -9.75 9.72 -3.34
C GLN A 108 -10.23 8.26 -3.45
N ILE A 109 -10.38 7.72 -4.65
CA ILE A 109 -10.76 6.30 -4.83
C ILE A 109 -9.70 5.37 -4.22
N GLY A 110 -8.41 5.61 -4.51
CA GLY A 110 -7.33 4.83 -3.95
C GLY A 110 -7.37 4.79 -2.41
N LEU A 111 -7.62 5.94 -1.77
CA LEU A 111 -7.72 6.04 -0.31
C LEU A 111 -8.97 5.34 0.23
N ILE A 112 -10.15 5.55 -0.39
CA ILE A 112 -11.40 4.90 0.01
C ILE A 112 -11.24 3.38 -0.03
N VAL A 113 -10.78 2.85 -1.16
CA VAL A 113 -10.60 1.39 -1.33
C VAL A 113 -9.50 0.87 -0.41
N GLY A 114 -8.38 1.59 -0.31
CA GLY A 114 -7.28 1.22 0.58
C GLY A 114 -7.73 1.05 2.03
N ILE A 115 -8.50 2.00 2.55
CA ILE A 115 -9.03 1.93 3.92
C ILE A 115 -10.07 0.81 4.04
N LEU A 116 -11.08 0.77 3.18
CA LEU A 116 -12.17 -0.19 3.29
C LEU A 116 -11.71 -1.63 3.07
N ALA A 117 -10.92 -1.90 2.02
CA ALA A 117 -10.42 -3.24 1.75
C ALA A 117 -9.46 -3.73 2.84
N THR A 118 -8.60 -2.86 3.38
CA THR A 118 -7.71 -3.22 4.49
C THR A 118 -8.50 -3.47 5.78
N ALA A 119 -9.51 -2.66 6.08
CA ALA A 119 -10.39 -2.86 7.24
C ALA A 119 -11.16 -4.18 7.15
N LEU A 120 -11.76 -4.50 5.99
CA LEU A 120 -12.41 -5.79 5.74
C LEU A 120 -11.42 -6.95 5.88
N SER A 121 -10.23 -6.82 5.27
CA SER A 121 -9.19 -7.84 5.36
C SER A 121 -8.73 -8.09 6.78
N ALA A 122 -8.56 -7.02 7.57
CA ALA A 122 -8.19 -7.12 8.98
C ALA A 122 -9.30 -7.77 9.81
N PHE A 123 -10.56 -7.38 9.57
CA PHE A 123 -11.70 -7.95 10.27
C PHE A 123 -11.80 -9.45 10.04
N PHE A 124 -11.87 -9.91 8.79
CA PHE A 124 -12.01 -11.33 8.49
C PHE A 124 -10.74 -12.13 8.78
N GLY A 125 -9.56 -11.58 8.47
CA GLY A 125 -8.29 -12.28 8.64
C GLY A 125 -7.81 -12.36 10.09
N ILE A 126 -7.84 -11.23 10.83
CA ILE A 126 -7.32 -11.20 12.20
C ILE A 126 -8.34 -11.79 13.18
N LEU A 127 -9.60 -11.36 13.09
CA LEU A 127 -10.61 -11.78 14.05
C LEU A 127 -10.91 -13.28 13.91
N GLY A 128 -11.09 -13.79 12.69
CA GLY A 128 -11.30 -15.22 12.45
C GLY A 128 -10.16 -16.08 12.99
N ALA A 129 -8.93 -15.74 12.62
CA ALA A 129 -7.74 -16.45 13.07
C ALA A 129 -7.53 -16.39 14.60
N TYR A 130 -7.91 -15.28 15.24
CA TYR A 130 -7.79 -15.15 16.70
C TYR A 130 -8.84 -16.00 17.44
N ILE A 131 -10.09 -15.96 17.03
CA ILE A 131 -11.16 -16.76 17.64
C ILE A 131 -10.92 -18.25 17.40
N GLY A 132 -10.61 -18.65 16.16
CA GLY A 132 -10.39 -20.03 15.78
C GLY A 132 -11.68 -20.84 15.64
N GLY A 133 -11.56 -22.17 15.48
CA GLY A 133 -12.69 -23.08 15.36
C GLY A 133 -13.63 -22.72 14.20
N PHE A 134 -14.93 -22.85 14.42
CA PHE A 134 -15.96 -22.60 13.41
C PHE A 134 -15.91 -21.18 12.81
N ALA A 135 -15.57 -20.16 13.62
CA ALA A 135 -15.48 -18.78 13.14
C ALA A 135 -14.35 -18.61 12.11
N ASP A 136 -13.19 -19.22 12.36
CA ASP A 136 -12.05 -19.20 11.43
C ASP A 136 -12.39 -19.95 10.12
N GLU A 137 -13.04 -21.09 10.22
CA GLU A 137 -13.48 -21.87 9.06
C GLU A 137 -14.51 -21.11 8.23
N ALA A 138 -15.53 -20.50 8.87
CA ALA A 138 -16.57 -19.73 8.19
C ALA A 138 -15.99 -18.50 7.48
N PHE A 139 -15.13 -17.74 8.14
CA PHE A 139 -14.49 -16.55 7.54
C PHE A 139 -13.52 -16.94 6.42
N SER A 140 -12.79 -18.05 6.59
CA SER A 140 -11.91 -18.57 5.56
C SER A 140 -12.70 -19.06 4.34
N LEU A 141 -13.82 -19.78 4.54
CA LEU A 141 -14.69 -20.21 3.47
C LEU A 141 -15.27 -19.00 2.70
N PHE A 142 -15.76 -18.00 3.43
CA PHE A 142 -16.28 -16.77 2.83
C PHE A 142 -15.23 -16.06 1.98
N SER A 143 -14.01 -15.89 2.51
CA SER A 143 -12.89 -15.31 1.75
C SER A 143 -12.53 -16.14 0.52
N ASN A 144 -12.60 -17.47 0.62
CA ASN A 144 -12.30 -18.37 -0.50
C ASN A 144 -13.32 -18.24 -1.64
N VAL A 145 -14.61 -18.03 -1.33
CA VAL A 145 -15.63 -17.77 -2.35
C VAL A 145 -15.28 -16.54 -3.18
N PHE A 146 -14.87 -15.43 -2.52
CA PHE A 146 -14.44 -14.22 -3.23
C PHE A 146 -13.18 -14.43 -4.07
N LEU A 147 -12.26 -15.30 -3.63
CA LEU A 147 -11.02 -15.57 -4.37
C LEU A 147 -11.20 -16.45 -5.61
N VAL A 148 -12.23 -17.29 -5.63
CA VAL A 148 -12.55 -18.15 -6.80
C VAL A 148 -13.14 -17.32 -7.93
N ILE A 149 -13.90 -16.27 -7.58
CA ILE A 149 -14.53 -15.39 -8.58
C ILE A 149 -13.45 -14.44 -9.12
N PRO A 150 -13.23 -14.38 -10.45
CA PRO A 150 -12.27 -13.43 -11.02
C PRO A 150 -12.65 -12.00 -10.69
N GLY A 151 -11.74 -11.25 -10.05
CA GLY A 151 -12.03 -9.92 -9.48
C GLY A 151 -12.55 -8.90 -10.51
N LEU A 152 -11.87 -8.73 -11.63
CA LEU A 152 -12.31 -7.78 -12.68
C LEU A 152 -13.69 -8.11 -13.26
N PRO A 153 -14.01 -9.34 -13.69
CA PRO A 153 -15.37 -9.70 -14.10
C PRO A 153 -16.43 -9.42 -13.03
N LEU A 154 -16.13 -9.73 -11.76
CA LEU A 154 -17.07 -9.45 -10.66
C LEU A 154 -17.34 -7.95 -10.52
N VAL A 155 -16.30 -7.13 -10.56
CA VAL A 155 -16.41 -5.66 -10.49
C VAL A 155 -17.23 -5.12 -11.68
N ILE A 156 -16.99 -5.62 -12.90
CA ILE A 156 -17.72 -5.22 -14.11
C ILE A 156 -19.20 -5.54 -13.97
N VAL A 157 -19.53 -6.76 -13.54
CA VAL A 157 -20.93 -7.18 -13.34
C VAL A 157 -21.62 -6.32 -12.30
N ILE A 158 -21.02 -6.14 -11.11
CA ILE A 158 -21.62 -5.31 -10.05
C ILE A 158 -21.79 -3.86 -10.52
N SER A 159 -20.76 -3.27 -11.15
CA SER A 159 -20.81 -1.90 -11.66
C SER A 159 -21.87 -1.73 -12.76
N GLY A 160 -22.11 -2.77 -13.57
CA GLY A 160 -23.15 -2.77 -14.60
C GLY A 160 -24.58 -2.67 -14.03
N PHE A 161 -24.83 -3.18 -12.82
CA PHE A 161 -26.12 -3.04 -12.13
C PHE A 161 -26.30 -1.69 -11.43
N VAL A 162 -25.22 -0.92 -11.23
CA VAL A 162 -25.33 0.42 -10.63
C VAL A 162 -25.81 1.41 -11.70
N PRO A 163 -26.92 2.14 -11.50
CA PRO A 163 -27.36 3.19 -12.41
C PRO A 163 -26.27 4.24 -12.62
N GLN A 164 -26.17 4.76 -13.85
CA GLN A 164 -25.09 5.67 -14.23
C GLN A 164 -25.05 6.92 -13.33
N GLU A 165 -26.18 7.44 -12.93
CA GLU A 165 -26.32 8.61 -12.07
C GLU A 165 -25.76 8.39 -10.65
N GLN A 166 -25.68 7.13 -10.21
CA GLN A 166 -25.21 6.73 -8.89
C GLN A 166 -23.73 6.28 -8.90
N ARG A 167 -23.08 6.23 -10.06
CA ARG A 167 -21.66 5.86 -10.19
C ARG A 167 -20.74 6.99 -9.78
N GLY A 168 -20.79 7.35 -8.50
CA GLY A 168 -19.84 8.29 -7.90
C GLY A 168 -18.56 7.61 -7.39
N LEU A 169 -17.58 8.41 -6.93
CA LEU A 169 -16.32 7.92 -6.36
C LEU A 169 -16.53 6.92 -5.22
N TRP A 170 -17.49 7.20 -4.33
CA TRP A 170 -17.82 6.33 -3.19
C TRP A 170 -18.38 4.99 -3.63
N THR A 171 -19.32 4.99 -4.57
CA THR A 171 -19.97 3.77 -5.05
C THR A 171 -18.95 2.85 -5.73
N ILE A 172 -18.15 3.39 -6.64
CA ILE A 172 -17.08 2.61 -7.31
C ILE A 172 -16.03 2.15 -6.29
N GLY A 173 -15.65 3.02 -5.33
CA GLY A 173 -14.73 2.64 -4.27
C GLY A 173 -15.23 1.49 -3.40
N ILE A 174 -16.51 1.50 -3.03
CA ILE A 174 -17.14 0.41 -2.25
C ILE A 174 -17.15 -0.89 -3.05
N VAL A 175 -17.53 -0.84 -4.33
CA VAL A 175 -17.53 -2.03 -5.22
C VAL A 175 -16.13 -2.64 -5.31
N LEU A 176 -15.11 -1.81 -5.55
CA LEU A 176 -13.71 -2.27 -5.59
C LEU A 176 -13.23 -2.82 -4.25
N ALA A 177 -13.62 -2.21 -3.13
CA ALA A 177 -13.23 -2.68 -1.81
C ALA A 177 -13.86 -4.04 -1.46
N ILE A 178 -15.16 -4.22 -1.75
CA ILE A 178 -15.88 -5.48 -1.48
C ILE A 178 -15.33 -6.63 -2.33
N THR A 179 -14.80 -6.36 -3.50
CA THR A 179 -14.26 -7.40 -4.39
C THR A 179 -12.77 -7.68 -4.13
N GLY A 180 -11.99 -6.70 -3.58
CA GLY A 180 -10.54 -6.76 -3.48
C GLY A 180 -9.95 -7.21 -2.14
N TRP A 181 -10.74 -7.33 -1.07
CA TRP A 181 -10.25 -7.56 0.30
C TRP A 181 -9.77 -9.00 0.59
N ALA A 182 -10.30 -10.00 -0.12
CA ALA A 182 -10.17 -11.41 0.28
C ALA A 182 -8.72 -11.95 0.24
N ALA A 183 -7.92 -11.52 -0.74
CA ALA A 183 -6.52 -11.94 -0.84
C ALA A 183 -5.70 -11.44 0.36
N SER A 184 -5.87 -10.17 0.73
CA SER A 184 -5.21 -9.57 1.88
C SER A 184 -5.66 -10.20 3.20
N SER A 185 -6.94 -10.59 3.33
CA SER A 185 -7.48 -11.30 4.48
C SER A 185 -6.76 -12.64 4.72
N ARG A 186 -6.48 -13.40 3.66
CA ARG A 186 -5.73 -14.67 3.77
C ARG A 186 -4.30 -14.44 4.27
N VAL A 187 -3.62 -13.40 3.81
CA VAL A 187 -2.28 -13.04 4.29
C VAL A 187 -2.33 -12.68 5.78
N LEU A 188 -3.26 -11.81 6.18
CA LEU A 188 -3.43 -11.41 7.59
C LEU A 188 -3.81 -12.58 8.48
N ARG A 189 -4.66 -13.50 8.01
CA ARG A 189 -4.99 -14.73 8.71
C ARG A 189 -3.75 -15.58 8.99
N ALA A 190 -2.93 -15.84 7.98
CA ALA A 190 -1.72 -16.64 8.13
C ALA A 190 -0.73 -16.01 9.13
N GLN A 191 -0.53 -14.70 9.07
CA GLN A 191 0.32 -13.97 10.00
C GLN A 191 -0.26 -13.98 11.43
N THR A 192 -1.57 -13.81 11.57
CA THR A 192 -2.25 -13.85 12.88
C THR A 192 -2.10 -15.22 13.55
N LEU A 193 -2.27 -16.31 12.80
CA LEU A 193 -2.06 -17.67 13.33
C LEU A 193 -0.63 -17.86 13.83
N SER A 194 0.37 -17.35 13.11
CA SER A 194 1.78 -17.40 13.54
C SER A 194 2.04 -16.58 14.81
N ILE A 195 1.41 -15.41 14.96
CA ILE A 195 1.59 -14.55 16.16
C ILE A 195 0.81 -15.12 17.34
N ARG A 196 -0.40 -15.64 17.10
CA ARG A 196 -1.26 -16.25 18.13
C ARG A 196 -0.59 -17.40 18.90
N SER A 197 0.32 -18.12 18.27
CA SER A 197 1.06 -19.26 18.87
C SER A 197 2.30 -18.81 19.65
N ARG A 198 2.60 -17.52 19.78
CA ARG A 198 3.76 -17.02 20.51
C ARG A 198 3.52 -17.04 22.04
N ASP A 199 4.59 -17.28 22.81
CA ASP A 199 4.56 -17.40 24.26
C ASP A 199 3.98 -16.17 24.98
N TYR A 200 4.28 -14.97 24.51
CA TYR A 200 3.76 -13.74 25.11
C TYR A 200 2.23 -13.59 24.92
N VAL A 201 1.67 -14.10 23.79
CA VAL A 201 0.22 -14.13 23.56
C VAL A 201 -0.43 -15.20 24.47
N ALA A 202 0.22 -16.35 24.63
CA ALA A 202 -0.23 -17.40 25.56
C ALA A 202 -0.22 -16.88 27.00
N ALA A 203 0.85 -16.21 27.43
CA ALA A 203 0.97 -15.61 28.76
C ALA A 203 -0.14 -14.57 29.02
N ALA A 204 -0.45 -13.69 28.06
CA ALA A 204 -1.52 -12.71 28.19
C ALA A 204 -2.89 -13.38 28.39
N ARG A 205 -3.16 -14.50 27.68
CA ARG A 205 -4.39 -15.29 27.85
C ARG A 205 -4.48 -15.96 29.22
N VAL A 206 -3.38 -16.56 29.69
CA VAL A 206 -3.30 -17.19 31.02
C VAL A 206 -3.48 -16.14 32.12
N ALA A 207 -2.99 -14.92 31.95
CA ALA A 207 -3.20 -13.78 32.84
C ALA A 207 -4.67 -13.27 32.85
N GLY A 208 -5.57 -13.85 32.03
CA GLY A 208 -6.98 -13.48 32.01
C GLY A 208 -7.29 -12.22 31.19
N GLU A 209 -6.39 -11.78 30.32
CA GLU A 209 -6.60 -10.62 29.47
C GLU A 209 -7.77 -10.81 28.49
N LYS A 210 -8.59 -9.76 28.34
CA LYS A 210 -9.75 -9.79 27.43
C LYS A 210 -9.31 -9.95 25.97
N PRO A 211 -10.05 -10.73 25.14
CA PRO A 211 -9.71 -10.98 23.75
C PRO A 211 -9.39 -9.71 22.94
N TRP A 212 -10.20 -8.66 23.06
CA TRP A 212 -9.99 -7.41 22.33
C TRP A 212 -8.67 -6.73 22.72
N ARG A 213 -8.24 -6.85 24.00
CA ARG A 213 -6.97 -6.31 24.47
C ARG A 213 -5.80 -7.11 23.93
N VAL A 214 -5.88 -8.44 23.94
CA VAL A 214 -4.86 -9.29 23.32
C VAL A 214 -4.71 -8.97 21.82
N ILE A 215 -5.82 -8.79 21.10
CA ILE A 215 -5.77 -8.41 19.69
C ILE A 215 -5.12 -7.04 19.51
N SER A 216 -5.54 -6.02 20.26
CA SER A 216 -5.11 -4.63 20.03
C SER A 216 -3.69 -4.34 20.57
N VAL A 217 -3.24 -5.04 21.60
CA VAL A 217 -1.96 -4.76 22.27
C VAL A 217 -0.87 -5.75 21.86
N GLU A 218 -1.22 -7.03 21.70
CA GLU A 218 -0.23 -8.08 21.44
C GLU A 218 -0.14 -8.45 19.95
N ILE A 219 -1.28 -8.51 19.25
CA ILE A 219 -1.33 -9.01 17.87
C ILE A 219 -1.22 -7.85 16.87
N LEU A 220 -2.11 -6.87 16.95
CA LEU A 220 -2.23 -5.79 15.96
C LEU A 220 -0.94 -4.98 15.78
N PRO A 221 -0.19 -4.59 16.84
CA PRO A 221 1.06 -3.86 16.67
C PRO A 221 2.11 -4.65 15.87
N ASN A 222 2.14 -5.97 16.04
CA ASN A 222 3.05 -6.85 15.31
C ASN A 222 2.62 -7.06 13.84
N LEU A 223 1.33 -6.83 13.53
CA LEU A 223 0.78 -6.90 12.17
C LEU A 223 0.82 -5.55 11.43
N LEU A 224 1.10 -4.42 12.10
CA LEU A 224 1.11 -3.10 11.47
C LEU A 224 1.95 -3.01 10.20
N PRO A 225 3.17 -3.57 10.12
CA PRO A 225 3.93 -3.53 8.87
C PRO A 225 3.24 -4.30 7.74
N VAL A 226 2.63 -5.45 8.05
CA VAL A 226 1.89 -6.25 7.07
C VAL A 226 0.62 -5.51 6.63
N LEU A 227 -0.11 -4.91 7.57
CA LEU A 227 -1.29 -4.09 7.28
C LEU A 227 -0.93 -2.90 6.37
N ALA A 228 0.18 -2.21 6.65
CA ALA A 228 0.67 -1.11 5.82
C ALA A 228 1.00 -1.58 4.39
N SER A 229 1.66 -2.74 4.24
CA SER A 229 1.93 -3.35 2.93
C SER A 229 0.62 -3.68 2.20
N GLN A 230 -0.35 -4.33 2.87
CA GLN A 230 -1.65 -4.66 2.29
C GLN A 230 -2.45 -3.40 1.89
N PHE A 231 -2.38 -2.34 2.68
CA PHE A 231 -2.98 -1.05 2.36
C PHE A 231 -2.39 -0.46 1.07
N VAL A 232 -1.07 -0.44 0.94
CA VAL A 232 -0.39 0.06 -0.27
C VAL A 232 -0.80 -0.77 -1.50
N PHE A 233 -0.85 -2.09 -1.39
CA PHE A 233 -1.32 -2.96 -2.46
C PHE A 233 -2.78 -2.69 -2.84
N ALA A 234 -3.66 -2.48 -1.84
CA ALA A 234 -5.07 -2.16 -2.08
C ALA A 234 -5.22 -0.83 -2.82
N VAL A 235 -4.42 0.20 -2.48
CA VAL A 235 -4.41 1.49 -3.18
C VAL A 235 -3.96 1.34 -4.64
N ILE A 236 -2.89 0.59 -4.90
CA ILE A 236 -2.41 0.32 -6.25
C ILE A 236 -3.49 -0.40 -7.07
N ALA A 237 -4.04 -1.48 -6.51
CA ALA A 237 -5.08 -2.27 -7.16
C ALA A 237 -6.34 -1.44 -7.44
N ALA A 238 -6.71 -0.53 -6.51
CA ALA A 238 -7.85 0.35 -6.66
C ALA A 238 -7.71 1.32 -7.84
N ILE A 239 -6.56 1.98 -7.96
CA ILE A 239 -6.32 2.96 -9.03
C ILE A 239 -6.27 2.27 -10.38
N LEU A 240 -5.60 1.11 -10.48
CA LEU A 240 -5.55 0.33 -11.72
C LEU A 240 -6.92 -0.28 -12.06
N GLY A 241 -7.66 -0.77 -11.05
CA GLY A 241 -9.00 -1.33 -11.21
C GLY A 241 -10.02 -0.27 -11.64
N GLU A 242 -9.98 0.90 -11.02
CA GLU A 242 -10.82 2.03 -11.39
C GLU A 242 -10.49 2.51 -12.81
N ALA A 243 -9.21 2.67 -13.14
CA ALA A 243 -8.81 3.07 -14.49
C ALA A 243 -9.29 2.06 -15.54
N GLY A 244 -9.21 0.76 -15.26
CA GLY A 244 -9.75 -0.30 -16.12
C GLY A 244 -11.27 -0.23 -16.27
N LEU A 245 -12.02 -0.03 -15.17
CA LEU A 245 -13.48 0.15 -15.21
C LEU A 245 -13.88 1.40 -16.00
N SER A 246 -13.24 2.51 -15.72
CA SER A 246 -13.47 3.77 -16.41
C SER A 246 -13.20 3.64 -17.91
N PHE A 247 -12.12 2.96 -18.31
CA PHE A 247 -11.77 2.70 -19.70
C PHE A 247 -12.84 1.87 -20.43
N LEU A 248 -13.59 1.02 -19.70
CA LEU A 248 -14.74 0.27 -20.22
C LEU A 248 -16.06 1.08 -20.15
N GLY A 249 -16.04 2.35 -19.74
CA GLY A 249 -17.23 3.19 -19.59
C GLY A 249 -18.06 2.88 -18.33
N LEU A 250 -17.51 2.11 -17.39
CA LEU A 250 -18.17 1.72 -16.13
C LEU A 250 -17.65 2.48 -14.90
N GLY A 251 -16.78 3.45 -15.12
CA GLY A 251 -16.18 4.28 -14.06
C GLY A 251 -17.14 5.29 -13.45
N ALA A 252 -16.59 6.17 -12.60
CA ALA A 252 -17.36 7.23 -11.93
C ALA A 252 -17.83 8.27 -12.94
N SER A 253 -19.14 8.37 -13.17
CA SER A 253 -19.72 9.29 -14.17
C SER A 253 -19.75 10.74 -13.70
N ASN A 254 -19.86 10.95 -12.37
CA ASN A 254 -20.01 12.27 -11.74
C ASN A 254 -18.70 12.85 -11.23
N SER A 255 -17.56 12.28 -11.60
CA SER A 255 -16.27 12.68 -11.06
C SER A 255 -15.16 12.45 -12.08
N SER A 256 -14.23 13.39 -12.17
CA SER A 256 -13.03 13.25 -12.99
C SER A 256 -12.02 12.35 -12.27
N THR A 257 -11.57 11.29 -12.95
CA THR A 257 -10.48 10.42 -12.53
C THR A 257 -9.49 10.25 -13.69
N LEU A 258 -8.29 9.77 -13.40
CA LEU A 258 -7.29 9.50 -14.44
C LEU A 258 -7.82 8.45 -15.45
N GLY A 259 -8.64 7.50 -14.96
CA GLY A 259 -9.30 6.50 -15.80
C GLY A 259 -10.37 7.11 -16.70
N THR A 260 -11.26 7.97 -16.18
CA THR A 260 -12.26 8.67 -17.01
C THR A 260 -11.62 9.59 -18.04
N MET A 261 -10.49 10.23 -17.70
CA MET A 261 -9.74 11.05 -18.64
C MET A 261 -9.19 10.22 -19.82
N LEU A 262 -8.65 9.01 -19.53
CA LEU A 262 -8.22 8.07 -20.57
C LEU A 262 -9.39 7.57 -21.44
N PHE A 263 -10.54 7.31 -20.84
CA PHE A 263 -11.76 6.93 -21.55
C PHE A 263 -12.20 8.00 -22.53
N TYR A 264 -12.25 9.28 -22.11
CA TYR A 264 -12.62 10.38 -23.00
C TYR A 264 -11.57 10.63 -24.08
N ALA A 265 -10.27 10.47 -23.76
CA ALA A 265 -9.21 10.58 -24.75
C ALA A 265 -9.33 9.49 -25.83
N GLN A 266 -9.67 8.26 -25.44
CA GLN A 266 -9.90 7.15 -26.39
C GLN A 266 -11.11 7.43 -27.28
N ASN A 267 -12.25 7.80 -26.70
CA ASN A 267 -13.48 8.05 -27.43
C ASN A 267 -13.40 9.33 -28.30
N GLY A 268 -12.57 10.28 -27.90
CA GLY A 268 -12.23 11.48 -28.69
C GLY A 268 -11.15 11.26 -29.75
N PHE A 269 -10.80 9.99 -30.04
CA PHE A 269 -9.79 9.63 -31.03
C PHE A 269 -8.43 10.33 -30.84
N ALA A 270 -8.03 10.60 -29.59
CA ALA A 270 -6.79 11.30 -29.27
C ALA A 270 -5.55 10.64 -29.89
N LEU A 271 -5.48 9.30 -29.88
CA LEU A 271 -4.35 8.55 -30.43
C LEU A 271 -4.23 8.67 -31.96
N PRO A 272 -5.29 8.42 -32.77
CA PRO A 272 -5.25 8.62 -34.20
C PRO A 272 -4.99 10.07 -34.61
N LEU A 273 -5.46 11.05 -33.83
CA LEU A 273 -5.24 12.48 -34.07
C LEU A 273 -3.86 12.98 -33.61
N GLY A 274 -3.03 12.11 -33.04
CA GLY A 274 -1.70 12.47 -32.52
C GLY A 274 -1.72 13.35 -31.25
N ALA A 275 -2.87 13.46 -30.58
CA ALA A 275 -3.06 14.29 -29.37
C ALA A 275 -2.49 13.62 -28.11
N TRP A 276 -1.17 13.35 -28.11
CA TRP A 276 -0.45 12.69 -27.03
C TRP A 276 -0.60 13.40 -25.67
N TRP A 277 -0.80 14.71 -25.69
CA TRP A 277 -0.98 15.54 -24.49
C TRP A 277 -2.27 15.23 -23.73
N TRP A 278 -3.24 14.57 -24.34
CA TRP A 278 -4.52 14.24 -23.72
C TRP A 278 -4.50 12.86 -23.05
N PHE A 279 -3.85 11.84 -23.64
CA PHE A 279 -3.77 10.49 -23.06
C PHE A 279 -2.44 10.21 -22.33
N GLY A 280 -1.34 10.84 -22.74
CA GLY A 280 -0.01 10.60 -22.17
C GLY A 280 0.11 10.99 -20.70
N PRO A 281 -0.25 12.23 -20.32
CA PRO A 281 -0.12 12.68 -18.93
C PRO A 281 -0.91 11.84 -17.91
N PRO A 282 -2.20 11.50 -18.09
CA PRO A 282 -2.91 10.66 -17.13
C PRO A 282 -2.31 9.25 -17.03
N GLY A 283 -1.90 8.65 -18.15
CA GLY A 283 -1.21 7.37 -18.15
C GLY A 283 0.13 7.42 -17.41
N LEU A 284 0.90 8.50 -17.60
CA LEU A 284 2.16 8.73 -16.90
C LEU A 284 1.97 8.88 -15.39
N ILE A 285 0.97 9.64 -14.94
CA ILE A 285 0.68 9.80 -13.50
C ILE A 285 0.29 8.45 -12.89
N ILE A 286 -0.55 7.64 -13.52
CA ILE A 286 -0.89 6.28 -13.04
C ILE A 286 0.37 5.44 -12.89
N ALA A 287 1.24 5.42 -13.89
CA ALA A 287 2.49 4.64 -13.88
C ALA A 287 3.46 5.11 -12.79
N LEU A 288 3.65 6.42 -12.64
CA LEU A 288 4.51 7.02 -11.63
C LEU A 288 3.96 6.80 -10.23
N PHE A 289 2.64 6.93 -10.04
CA PHE A 289 2.01 6.69 -8.73
C PHE A 289 2.14 5.23 -8.30
N GLY A 290 1.86 4.28 -9.20
CA GLY A 290 2.08 2.85 -8.97
C GLY A 290 3.54 2.52 -8.67
N THR A 291 4.48 3.14 -9.39
CA THR A 291 5.92 3.00 -9.12
C THR A 291 6.29 3.54 -7.74
N GLY A 292 5.83 4.74 -7.38
CA GLY A 292 6.09 5.35 -6.09
C GLY A 292 5.56 4.51 -4.92
N LEU A 293 4.32 4.02 -5.01
CA LEU A 293 3.74 3.11 -4.02
C LEU A 293 4.48 1.78 -3.94
N SER A 294 4.92 1.21 -5.07
CA SER A 294 5.71 -0.02 -5.09
C SER A 294 7.07 0.14 -4.40
N LEU A 295 7.74 1.30 -4.56
CA LEU A 295 8.97 1.63 -3.85
C LEU A 295 8.76 1.75 -2.34
N ILE A 296 7.64 2.34 -1.91
CA ILE A 296 7.24 2.41 -0.49
C ILE A 296 7.01 0.99 0.03
N ASN A 297 6.24 0.17 -0.68
CA ASN A 297 5.95 -1.19 -0.27
C ASN A 297 7.22 -2.04 -0.12
N PHE A 298 8.14 -1.94 -1.09
CA PHE A 298 9.43 -2.61 -1.01
C PHE A 298 10.24 -2.25 0.25
N SER A 299 10.12 -1.01 0.71
CA SER A 299 10.76 -0.56 1.95
C SER A 299 10.04 -1.07 3.20
N ILE A 300 8.73 -1.24 3.17
CA ILE A 300 7.95 -1.86 4.23
C ILE A 300 8.31 -3.35 4.34
N ASP A 301 8.47 -4.05 3.23
CA ASP A 301 8.85 -5.47 3.20
C ASP A 301 10.23 -5.73 3.83
N GLU A 302 11.16 -4.76 3.77
CA GLU A 302 12.45 -4.85 4.47
C GLU A 302 12.30 -4.82 6.01
N ILE A 303 11.22 -4.25 6.53
CA ILE A 303 10.91 -4.25 7.98
C ILE A 303 10.34 -5.62 8.37
N ILE A 304 9.44 -6.15 7.55
CA ILE A 304 8.79 -7.45 7.78
C ILE A 304 9.82 -8.58 7.73
N ASN A 305 10.82 -8.48 6.84
CA ASN A 305 11.82 -9.51 6.64
C ASN A 305 13.27 -8.98 6.79
N PRO A 306 13.80 -8.90 8.03
CA PRO A 306 15.15 -8.37 8.28
C PRO A 306 16.29 -9.18 7.64
N LYS A 307 16.04 -10.42 7.20
CA LYS A 307 17.01 -11.22 6.45
C LYS A 307 17.40 -10.57 5.12
N LEU A 308 16.50 -9.81 4.48
CA LEU A 308 16.78 -9.07 3.25
C LEU A 308 17.84 -7.97 3.47
N LYS A 309 17.85 -7.37 4.65
CA LYS A 309 18.85 -6.35 5.05
C LYS A 309 20.27 -6.94 5.15
N ASN A 310 20.40 -8.15 5.69
CA ASN A 310 21.69 -8.82 5.85
C ASN A 310 22.32 -9.21 4.50
N VAL A 311 21.54 -9.69 3.54
CA VAL A 311 22.03 -10.03 2.20
C VAL A 311 22.59 -8.80 1.48
N ARG A 312 21.98 -7.63 1.63
CA ARG A 312 22.49 -6.36 1.04
C ARG A 312 23.77 -5.90 1.70
N LEU A 313 23.89 -6.02 3.04
CA LEU A 313 25.13 -5.68 3.76
C LEU A 313 26.29 -6.58 3.33
N HIS A 314 26.05 -7.88 3.17
CA HIS A 314 27.06 -8.82 2.67
C HIS A 314 27.48 -8.47 1.23
N ARG A 315 26.56 -8.17 0.33
CA ARG A 315 26.86 -7.73 -1.05
C ARG A 315 27.64 -6.40 -1.09
N LYS A 316 27.30 -5.44 -0.22
CA LYS A 316 28.01 -4.16 -0.12
C LYS A 316 29.43 -4.36 0.41
N ARG A 317 29.62 -5.18 1.45
CA ARG A 317 30.95 -5.54 1.99
C ARG A 317 31.80 -6.27 0.95
N ALA A 318 31.25 -7.22 0.21
CA ALA A 318 31.95 -7.93 -0.86
C ALA A 318 32.38 -7.01 -2.02
N ARG A 319 31.51 -6.00 -2.38
CA ARG A 319 31.89 -4.98 -3.40
C ARG A 319 32.99 -4.03 -2.92
N LEU A 320 32.99 -3.64 -1.64
CA LEU A 320 34.01 -2.78 -1.05
C LEU A 320 35.33 -3.54 -0.92
N ALA A 321 35.31 -4.81 -0.52
CA ALA A 321 36.50 -5.66 -0.48
C ALA A 321 37.13 -5.85 -1.88
N LYS A 322 36.31 -6.05 -2.94
CA LYS A 322 36.80 -6.10 -4.33
C LYS A 322 37.38 -4.77 -4.84
N LYS A 323 36.89 -3.62 -4.32
CA LYS A 323 37.45 -2.30 -4.67
C LYS A 323 38.76 -1.98 -3.92
N ALA A 324 38.98 -2.56 -2.74
CA ALA A 324 40.19 -2.36 -1.94
C ALA A 324 41.37 -3.23 -2.42
N VAL A 325 41.12 -4.25 -3.23
CA VAL A 325 42.14 -5.17 -3.81
C VAL A 325 42.56 -4.74 -5.23
N ARG A 326 41.91 -3.72 -5.79
CA ARG A 326 42.31 -3.02 -7.03
C ARG A 326 43.01 -1.69 -6.71
#